data_d08ce68daf50a89db2da905185ecf3ad
#
_entry.id   d08ce68daf50a89db2da905185ecf3ad
#
_cell.length_a   1.000
_cell.length_b   1.000
_cell.length_c   1.000
_cell.angle_alpha   90.00
_cell.angle_beta   90.00
_cell.angle_gamma   90.00
#
_symmetry.space_group_name_H-M   'P 1'
#
loop_
_entity.id
_entity.type
_entity.pdbx_description
1 polymer ?
#
loop_
_entity_poly.entity_id
_entity_poly.type
_entity_poly.pdbx_seq_one_letter_code
_entity_poly.pdbx_strand_id
1 'polypeptide(L)'
;MNKKILFEIDDLVFDTKYTNTNTYVQKLSVDEKKQYDDGVIAMGKTLKLCDGAITTTPVLANELIKNVPLVFINFNVASEEMWKLSKEALQNKILNKDKIIIGYFSGSISHNLDFGIIKRPLKKILEKFSNVNLLIVGHLDLSEDFKKFSSRIIRKSFVDWKLLPQLLANIDINIIPLENNFFNTAKSENKWVEASLVKVPSIATEIGIFKNVIENRETGILCMSEEDWYNGLKDLITDENLRKNIGEKAYNVVKEKYNTIISSSKFVHFINSIAKKHIGFILPSLGISGGVKVALKHASFLQEEGHDVEILLGEYYEKYFEFEGHKFNVISMNDVILDVQYDILVGTLYSTIYPILAYQKVKRKLYLVQGYETEFSPYGEQSRFVAENTYYMNFGVEYITISKWTEKWLKEKYNQNPKFAPNGIDIDSFTEHRRNLNKNKIRILIEGDNTAPNKNIDESFKIIEKLDPNKYEAWYMTYFGEPKSWYRVSKFLLQVPYEKVNEVYNQCDILLKSSLIESFSYPPLEMMATGGYSIVVKNDGNIEYLKDEENCLFYERGNLDSAVEKIERLIKNEKLQKRLYENGIRTAKERDWKNFKDKILKLYK
;
A
#
# COMPACT_ATOMS: atom_id res chain seq x y z
N MET A 1 12.78 -10.15 -11.67
CA MET A 1 11.94 -9.68 -10.54
C MET A 1 12.77 -8.69 -9.72
N ASN A 2 12.39 -7.43 -9.71
CA ASN A 2 13.07 -6.42 -8.88
C ASN A 2 12.54 -6.53 -7.44
N LYS A 3 13.09 -7.44 -6.65
CA LYS A 3 12.76 -7.55 -5.22
C LYS A 3 13.60 -6.56 -4.45
N LYS A 4 13.01 -5.86 -3.50
CA LYS A 4 13.73 -5.08 -2.51
C LYS A 4 14.34 -6.00 -1.47
N ILE A 5 15.62 -5.81 -1.17
CA ILE A 5 16.35 -6.61 -0.20
C ILE A 5 16.62 -5.72 1.01
N LEU A 6 16.17 -6.16 2.17
CA LEU A 6 16.41 -5.49 3.44
C LEU A 6 17.38 -6.32 4.27
N PHE A 7 18.35 -5.66 4.90
CA PHE A 7 19.29 -6.26 5.84
C PHE A 7 18.78 -6.08 7.26
N GLU A 8 18.59 -7.18 8.00
CA GLU A 8 18.17 -7.11 9.40
C GLU A 8 19.34 -7.36 10.33
N ILE A 9 19.54 -6.48 11.32
CA ILE A 9 20.63 -6.59 12.27
C ILE A 9 20.30 -5.87 13.58
N ASP A 10 20.67 -6.49 14.69
CA ASP A 10 20.40 -6.02 16.06
C ASP A 10 21.65 -5.67 16.88
N ASP A 11 22.86 -5.84 16.30
CA ASP A 11 24.14 -5.50 16.90
C ASP A 11 25.05 -4.72 15.94
N LEU A 12 26.05 -3.99 16.48
CA LEU A 12 27.07 -3.26 15.70
C LEU A 12 28.17 -4.20 15.16
N VAL A 13 27.79 -5.21 14.37
CA VAL A 13 28.71 -6.24 13.83
C VAL A 13 28.86 -6.18 12.31
N PHE A 14 28.77 -4.99 11.72
CA PHE A 14 28.89 -4.74 10.28
C PHE A 14 30.09 -3.85 9.90
N ASP A 15 30.84 -3.37 10.88
CA ASP A 15 32.08 -2.61 10.67
C ASP A 15 33.01 -2.82 11.88
N THR A 16 34.25 -3.18 11.62
CA THR A 16 35.26 -3.46 12.65
C THR A 16 35.60 -2.26 13.54
N LYS A 17 35.33 -1.02 13.07
CA LYS A 17 35.47 0.17 13.90
C LYS A 17 34.56 0.16 15.14
N TYR A 18 33.39 -0.49 15.05
CA TYR A 18 32.47 -0.63 16.19
C TYR A 18 32.86 -1.80 17.08
N THR A 19 33.13 -2.95 16.48
CA THR A 19 33.48 -4.15 17.24
C THR A 19 34.82 -3.99 17.99
N ASN A 20 35.73 -3.18 17.48
CA ASN A 20 36.97 -2.82 18.19
C ASN A 20 36.73 -1.96 19.44
N THR A 21 35.53 -1.39 19.66
CA THR A 21 35.18 -0.76 20.94
C THR A 21 34.71 -1.76 22.00
N ASN A 22 34.49 -3.02 21.62
CA ASN A 22 34.09 -4.08 22.52
C ASN A 22 35.31 -4.70 23.18
N THR A 23 35.44 -4.56 24.50
CA THR A 23 36.57 -5.04 25.29
C THR A 23 36.75 -6.54 25.21
N TYR A 24 35.70 -7.33 24.96
CA TYR A 24 35.81 -8.77 24.71
C TYR A 24 36.56 -9.06 23.41
N VAL A 25 36.18 -8.36 22.32
CA VAL A 25 36.85 -8.52 21.00
C VAL A 25 38.32 -8.15 21.04
N GLN A 26 38.67 -7.14 21.85
CA GLN A 26 40.08 -6.74 22.06
C GLN A 26 40.92 -7.80 22.77
N LYS A 27 40.30 -8.71 23.54
CA LYS A 27 40.96 -9.77 24.30
C LYS A 27 41.06 -11.11 23.57
N LEU A 28 40.49 -11.21 22.37
CA LEU A 28 40.62 -12.40 21.53
C LEU A 28 42.08 -12.63 21.11
N SER A 29 42.44 -13.88 20.91
CA SER A 29 43.72 -14.22 20.25
C SER A 29 43.77 -13.63 18.83
N VAL A 30 44.97 -13.53 18.27
CA VAL A 30 45.17 -12.95 16.92
C VAL A 30 44.32 -13.68 15.87
N ASP A 31 44.30 -15.01 15.93
CA ASP A 31 43.56 -15.84 14.97
C ASP A 31 42.03 -15.74 15.16
N GLU A 32 41.55 -15.79 16.40
CA GLU A 32 40.12 -15.60 16.72
C GLU A 32 39.62 -14.20 16.31
N LYS A 33 40.42 -13.16 16.60
CA LYS A 33 40.12 -11.79 16.21
C LYS A 33 40.05 -11.66 14.69
N LYS A 34 40.97 -12.24 13.96
CA LYS A 34 40.99 -12.22 12.50
C LYS A 34 39.72 -12.89 11.94
N GLN A 35 39.34 -14.07 12.43
CA GLN A 35 38.14 -14.78 12.01
C GLN A 35 36.87 -13.97 12.32
N TYR A 36 36.81 -13.34 13.47
CA TYR A 36 35.71 -12.46 13.87
C TYR A 36 35.60 -11.24 12.94
N ASP A 37 36.71 -10.55 12.69
CA ASP A 37 36.77 -9.37 11.82
C ASP A 37 36.41 -9.71 10.36
N ASP A 38 36.83 -10.86 9.85
CA ASP A 38 36.47 -11.34 8.51
C ASP A 38 34.94 -11.52 8.39
N GLY A 39 34.28 -12.06 9.42
CA GLY A 39 32.81 -12.16 9.49
C GLY A 39 32.13 -10.80 9.51
N VAL A 40 32.59 -9.86 10.32
CA VAL A 40 32.06 -8.49 10.40
C VAL A 40 32.21 -7.75 9.07
N ILE A 41 33.35 -7.90 8.40
CA ILE A 41 33.59 -7.30 7.07
C ILE A 41 32.65 -7.89 6.03
N ALA A 42 32.40 -9.21 6.07
CA ALA A 42 31.45 -9.86 5.16
C ALA A 42 30.01 -9.34 5.37
N MET A 43 29.55 -9.17 6.62
CA MET A 43 28.27 -8.56 6.94
C MET A 43 28.16 -7.12 6.41
N GLY A 44 29.20 -6.31 6.59
CA GLY A 44 29.24 -4.93 6.09
C GLY A 44 29.19 -4.85 4.56
N LYS A 45 29.81 -5.80 3.85
CA LYS A 45 29.70 -5.91 2.39
C LYS A 45 28.28 -6.27 1.96
N THR A 46 27.65 -7.22 2.64
CA THR A 46 26.26 -7.63 2.37
C THR A 46 25.29 -6.48 2.60
N LEU A 47 25.43 -5.75 3.72
CA LEU A 47 24.63 -4.56 4.04
C LEU A 47 24.62 -3.54 2.89
N LYS A 48 25.80 -3.23 2.33
CA LYS A 48 25.94 -2.24 1.23
C LYS A 48 25.30 -2.67 -0.09
N LEU A 49 24.96 -3.94 -0.25
CA LEU A 49 24.25 -4.48 -1.42
C LEU A 49 22.74 -4.45 -1.26
N CYS A 50 22.24 -4.13 -0.07
CA CYS A 50 20.83 -4.10 0.23
C CYS A 50 20.18 -2.74 -0.06
N ASP A 51 18.87 -2.74 -0.34
CA ASP A 51 18.08 -1.51 -0.59
C ASP A 51 17.81 -0.73 0.70
N GLY A 52 17.93 -1.35 1.86
CA GLY A 52 17.73 -0.73 3.17
C GLY A 52 18.04 -1.70 4.31
N ALA A 53 17.84 -1.25 5.53
CA ALA A 53 18.04 -2.07 6.73
C ALA A 53 16.90 -1.95 7.74
N ILE A 54 16.73 -3.01 8.52
CA ILE A 54 15.84 -3.07 9.68
C ILE A 54 16.73 -3.27 10.90
N THR A 55 16.44 -2.56 11.98
CA THR A 55 17.21 -2.65 13.22
C THR A 55 16.34 -2.37 14.44
N THR A 56 16.91 -2.54 15.63
CA THR A 56 16.15 -2.52 16.88
C THR A 56 16.32 -1.25 17.71
N THR A 57 17.35 -0.44 17.46
CA THR A 57 17.62 0.75 18.27
C THR A 57 17.95 1.99 17.43
N PRO A 58 17.70 3.21 17.94
CA PRO A 58 18.09 4.45 17.26
C PRO A 58 19.60 4.57 17.04
N VAL A 59 20.43 4.05 17.93
CA VAL A 59 21.89 4.08 17.79
C VAL A 59 22.32 3.25 16.57
N LEU A 60 21.79 2.04 16.44
CA LEU A 60 22.02 1.19 15.27
C LEU A 60 21.52 1.86 13.98
N ALA A 61 20.33 2.43 14.01
CA ALA A 61 19.76 3.11 12.84
C ALA A 61 20.64 4.27 12.35
N ASN A 62 21.17 5.10 13.26
CA ASN A 62 22.04 6.20 12.95
C ASN A 62 23.39 5.74 12.31
N GLU A 63 23.84 4.56 12.63
CA GLU A 63 25.06 4.00 12.01
C GLU A 63 24.76 3.30 10.68
N LEU A 64 23.63 2.61 10.57
CA LEU A 64 23.21 1.90 9.34
C LEU A 64 22.88 2.85 8.20
N ILE A 65 22.25 4.02 8.47
CA ILE A 65 21.89 5.00 7.45
C ILE A 65 23.11 5.57 6.70
N LYS A 66 24.30 5.43 7.25
CA LYS A 66 25.57 5.79 6.59
C LYS A 66 25.96 4.79 5.48
N ASN A 67 25.33 3.61 5.44
CA ASN A 67 25.66 2.51 4.52
C ASN A 67 24.55 2.20 3.52
N VAL A 68 23.27 2.45 3.88
CA VAL A 68 22.09 2.19 3.06
C VAL A 68 21.13 3.39 3.10
N PRO A 69 20.37 3.64 2.03
CA PRO A 69 19.54 4.83 1.92
C PRO A 69 18.29 4.83 2.82
N LEU A 70 17.92 3.67 3.34
CA LEU A 70 16.68 3.48 4.08
C LEU A 70 16.90 2.61 5.31
N VAL A 71 16.49 3.08 6.49
CA VAL A 71 16.58 2.29 7.73
C VAL A 71 15.26 2.40 8.50
N PHE A 72 14.74 1.26 8.92
CA PHE A 72 13.57 1.16 9.77
C PHE A 72 13.93 0.64 11.16
N ILE A 73 13.44 1.32 12.19
CA ILE A 73 13.60 0.87 13.57
C ILE A 73 12.39 0.04 13.95
N ASN A 74 12.59 -1.25 14.07
CA ASN A 74 11.61 -2.21 14.58
C ASN A 74 12.04 -2.63 15.98
N PHE A 75 11.55 -1.93 17.00
CA PHE A 75 11.88 -2.23 18.39
C PHE A 75 11.58 -3.69 18.73
N ASN A 76 12.40 -4.29 19.55
CA ASN A 76 12.11 -5.61 20.10
C ASN A 76 10.87 -5.55 20.99
N VAL A 77 9.92 -6.47 20.75
CA VAL A 77 8.65 -6.53 21.45
C VAL A 77 8.35 -7.95 21.91
N ALA A 78 7.54 -8.06 22.95
CA ALA A 78 7.10 -9.36 23.45
C ALA A 78 6.09 -10.00 22.49
N SER A 79 6.34 -11.26 22.11
CA SER A 79 5.40 -12.07 21.33
C SER A 79 4.16 -12.42 22.16
N GLU A 80 3.08 -12.83 21.50
CA GLU A 80 1.87 -13.32 22.20
C GLU A 80 2.18 -14.54 23.08
N GLU A 81 3.07 -15.41 22.65
CA GLU A 81 3.51 -16.56 23.45
C GLU A 81 4.29 -16.11 24.70
N MET A 82 5.18 -15.13 24.57
CA MET A 82 5.91 -14.56 25.71
C MET A 82 4.93 -13.92 26.72
N TRP A 83 3.93 -13.18 26.25
CA TRP A 83 2.87 -12.62 27.09
C TRP A 83 2.08 -13.70 27.82
N LYS A 84 1.70 -14.79 27.15
CA LYS A 84 0.99 -15.92 27.75
C LYS A 84 1.82 -16.58 28.83
N LEU A 85 3.06 -16.95 28.52
CA LEU A 85 3.98 -17.58 29.47
C LEU A 85 4.27 -16.67 30.68
N SER A 86 4.37 -15.36 30.46
CA SER A 86 4.57 -14.39 31.55
C SER A 86 3.37 -14.29 32.49
N LYS A 87 2.15 -14.34 31.96
CA LYS A 87 0.92 -14.40 32.79
C LYS A 87 0.85 -15.69 33.59
N GLU A 88 1.17 -16.83 32.99
CA GLU A 88 1.24 -18.11 33.69
C GLU A 88 2.30 -18.11 34.81
N ALA A 89 3.47 -17.52 34.52
CA ALA A 89 4.55 -17.38 35.50
C ALA A 89 4.16 -16.50 36.70
N LEU A 90 3.40 -15.42 36.47
CA LEU A 90 2.87 -14.59 37.55
C LEU A 90 1.89 -15.34 38.45
N GLN A 91 1.07 -16.23 37.89
CA GLN A 91 0.13 -17.06 38.68
C GLN A 91 0.86 -18.13 39.50
N ASN A 92 1.98 -18.65 38.96
CA ASN A 92 2.79 -19.70 39.58
C ASN A 92 4.01 -19.14 40.32
N LYS A 93 4.01 -17.84 40.68
CA LYS A 93 5.13 -17.21 41.37
C LYS A 93 5.31 -17.80 42.76
N ILE A 94 6.49 -18.27 43.10
CA ILE A 94 6.86 -18.78 44.40
C ILE A 94 7.34 -17.59 45.26
N LEU A 95 6.50 -17.17 46.20
CA LEU A 95 6.86 -16.10 47.15
C LEU A 95 7.74 -16.67 48.27
N ASN A 96 9.00 -16.27 48.30
CA ASN A 96 9.88 -16.55 49.42
C ASN A 96 9.99 -15.29 50.28
N LYS A 97 9.23 -15.23 51.39
CA LYS A 97 9.15 -14.03 52.25
C LYS A 97 10.45 -13.72 53.01
N ASP A 98 11.31 -14.71 53.14
CA ASP A 98 12.53 -14.58 53.96
C ASP A 98 13.80 -14.24 53.18
N LYS A 99 13.75 -14.30 51.84
CA LYS A 99 14.91 -14.09 50.96
C LYS A 99 14.58 -13.14 49.84
N ILE A 100 15.52 -12.27 49.49
CA ILE A 100 15.53 -11.42 48.30
C ILE A 100 16.45 -12.04 47.27
N ILE A 101 15.95 -12.30 46.06
CA ILE A 101 16.72 -12.90 44.97
C ILE A 101 17.04 -11.84 43.91
N ILE A 102 18.33 -11.55 43.74
CA ILE A 102 18.85 -10.74 42.64
C ILE A 102 19.17 -11.66 41.48
N GLY A 103 18.58 -11.43 40.31
CA GLY A 103 18.80 -12.24 39.11
C GLY A 103 19.72 -11.57 38.09
N TYR A 104 20.69 -12.31 37.60
CA TYR A 104 21.51 -11.96 36.44
C TYR A 104 21.37 -13.00 35.35
N PHE A 105 20.96 -12.55 34.15
CA PHE A 105 20.73 -13.41 32.98
C PHE A 105 21.78 -13.12 31.90
N SER A 106 22.69 -14.08 31.68
CA SER A 106 23.81 -13.96 30.75
C SER A 106 23.58 -14.82 29.52
N GLY A 107 23.53 -14.21 28.33
CA GLY A 107 23.38 -14.94 27.07
C GLY A 107 24.70 -15.45 26.49
N SER A 108 25.83 -14.88 26.86
CA SER A 108 27.16 -15.24 26.30
C SER A 108 28.30 -14.93 27.22
N ILE A 109 29.47 -15.51 26.93
CA ILE A 109 30.75 -15.31 27.70
C ILE A 109 31.20 -13.84 27.66
N SER A 110 30.87 -13.09 26.64
CA SER A 110 31.19 -11.65 26.52
C SER A 110 30.68 -10.79 27.67
N HIS A 111 29.64 -11.24 28.38
CA HIS A 111 29.01 -10.54 29.52
C HIS A 111 29.80 -10.60 30.84
N ASN A 112 30.93 -11.33 30.88
CA ASN A 112 31.80 -11.33 32.08
C ASN A 112 32.36 -9.94 32.41
N LEU A 113 32.60 -9.12 31.39
CA LEU A 113 33.09 -7.74 31.56
C LEU A 113 31.99 -6.80 32.01
N ASP A 114 30.80 -6.94 31.46
CA ASP A 114 29.62 -6.19 31.87
C ASP A 114 29.31 -6.40 33.34
N PHE A 115 29.34 -7.66 33.81
CA PHE A 115 29.18 -7.97 35.23
C PHE A 115 30.29 -7.38 36.10
N GLY A 116 31.45 -7.16 35.52
CA GLY A 116 32.63 -6.60 36.22
C GLY A 116 32.34 -5.27 36.92
N ILE A 117 31.51 -4.41 36.33
CA ILE A 117 31.20 -3.06 36.85
C ILE A 117 30.44 -3.08 38.17
N ILE A 118 29.69 -4.16 38.44
CA ILE A 118 28.86 -4.28 39.65
C ILE A 118 29.47 -5.21 40.69
N LYS A 119 30.62 -5.83 40.46
CA LYS A 119 31.21 -6.78 41.41
C LYS A 119 31.40 -6.21 42.79
N ARG A 120 31.97 -5.00 42.93
CA ARG A 120 32.20 -4.33 44.21
C ARG A 120 30.88 -3.95 44.93
N PRO A 121 29.92 -3.23 44.31
CA PRO A 121 28.67 -2.92 44.96
C PRO A 121 27.88 -4.18 45.34
N LEU A 122 27.83 -5.21 44.47
CA LEU A 122 27.13 -6.46 44.75
C LEU A 122 27.77 -7.22 45.95
N LYS A 123 29.10 -7.25 46.04
CA LYS A 123 29.81 -7.82 47.15
C LYS A 123 29.44 -7.14 48.47
N LYS A 124 29.41 -5.78 48.50
CA LYS A 124 29.00 -5.00 49.69
C LYS A 124 27.53 -5.31 50.08
N ILE A 125 26.66 -5.51 49.11
CA ILE A 125 25.26 -5.91 49.36
C ILE A 125 25.18 -7.29 49.99
N LEU A 126 25.91 -8.29 49.47
CA LEU A 126 25.93 -9.64 50.01
C LEU A 126 26.57 -9.71 51.38
N GLU A 127 27.51 -8.83 51.72
CA GLU A 127 28.13 -8.71 53.04
C GLU A 127 27.12 -8.10 54.06
N LYS A 128 26.37 -7.10 53.65
CA LYS A 128 25.47 -6.38 54.53
C LYS A 128 24.14 -7.08 54.79
N PHE A 129 23.61 -7.74 53.74
CA PHE A 129 22.25 -8.35 53.77
C PHE A 129 22.37 -9.87 53.68
N SER A 130 22.20 -10.57 54.83
CA SER A 130 22.33 -12.04 54.92
C SER A 130 21.18 -12.77 54.20
N ASN A 131 20.02 -12.13 54.02
CA ASN A 131 18.84 -12.65 53.34
C ASN A 131 18.87 -12.48 51.83
N VAL A 132 19.93 -11.88 51.24
CA VAL A 132 20.04 -11.68 49.79
C VAL A 132 20.75 -12.86 49.15
N ASN A 133 20.14 -13.44 48.12
CA ASN A 133 20.70 -14.47 47.25
C ASN A 133 20.93 -13.92 45.85
N LEU A 134 21.91 -14.51 45.14
CA LEU A 134 22.17 -14.19 43.72
C LEU A 134 21.84 -15.40 42.86
N LEU A 135 20.92 -15.22 41.90
CA LEU A 135 20.65 -16.19 40.86
C LEU A 135 21.41 -15.78 39.58
N ILE A 136 22.23 -16.71 39.06
CA ILE A 136 22.92 -16.55 37.80
C ILE A 136 22.38 -17.58 36.82
N VAL A 137 21.88 -17.13 35.68
CA VAL A 137 21.42 -17.98 34.59
C VAL A 137 22.32 -17.78 33.38
N GLY A 138 22.88 -18.86 32.87
CA GLY A 138 23.86 -18.86 31.77
C GLY A 138 25.32 -18.77 32.24
N HIS A 139 26.16 -18.28 31.34
CA HIS A 139 27.62 -18.27 31.57
C HIS A 139 28.07 -17.00 32.31
N LEU A 140 28.75 -17.19 33.46
CA LEU A 140 29.42 -16.10 34.18
C LEU A 140 30.54 -16.65 35.03
N ASP A 141 31.74 -16.08 34.89
CA ASP A 141 32.92 -16.40 35.74
C ASP A 141 32.96 -15.42 36.91
N LEU A 142 32.70 -15.95 38.11
CA LEU A 142 32.83 -15.17 39.33
C LEU A 142 34.28 -15.23 39.85
N SER A 143 34.78 -14.08 40.31
CA SER A 143 36.10 -14.03 40.97
C SER A 143 36.08 -14.77 42.30
N GLU A 144 37.27 -15.19 42.75
CA GLU A 144 37.50 -15.89 44.03
C GLU A 144 36.82 -15.23 45.23
N ASP A 145 36.69 -13.91 45.21
CA ASP A 145 36.04 -13.10 46.27
C ASP A 145 34.60 -13.49 46.55
N PHE A 146 33.91 -14.09 45.57
CA PHE A 146 32.51 -14.54 45.74
C PHE A 146 32.43 -15.95 46.37
N LYS A 147 33.53 -16.70 46.51
CA LYS A 147 33.51 -18.05 47.11
C LYS A 147 32.90 -18.10 48.51
N LYS A 148 33.13 -17.05 49.32
CA LYS A 148 32.54 -16.96 50.67
C LYS A 148 31.01 -16.86 50.67
N PHE A 149 30.38 -16.53 49.55
CA PHE A 149 28.91 -16.44 49.40
C PHE A 149 28.32 -17.65 48.66
N SER A 150 29.10 -18.72 48.44
CA SER A 150 28.67 -19.87 47.62
C SER A 150 27.34 -20.49 48.03
N SER A 151 26.99 -20.52 49.31
CA SER A 151 25.69 -20.99 49.81
C SER A 151 24.50 -20.11 49.44
N ARG A 152 24.73 -18.88 48.96
CA ARG A 152 23.72 -17.90 48.54
C ARG A 152 23.80 -17.60 47.06
N ILE A 153 24.66 -18.27 46.31
CA ILE A 153 24.74 -18.13 44.85
C ILE A 153 24.13 -19.36 44.19
N ILE A 154 23.03 -19.14 43.49
CA ILE A 154 22.30 -20.16 42.73
C ILE A 154 22.75 -20.07 41.27
N ARG A 155 23.21 -21.16 40.71
CA ARG A 155 23.63 -21.23 39.30
C ARG A 155 22.65 -22.10 38.52
N LYS A 156 22.21 -21.61 37.36
CA LYS A 156 21.48 -22.38 36.33
C LYS A 156 22.21 -22.25 35.00
N SER A 157 22.21 -23.34 34.24
CA SER A 157 22.68 -23.31 32.87
C SER A 157 21.79 -22.42 32.00
N PHE A 158 22.23 -22.14 30.80
CA PHE A 158 21.40 -21.48 29.79
C PHE A 158 20.08 -22.26 29.60
N VAL A 159 18.95 -21.56 29.53
CA VAL A 159 17.62 -22.14 29.41
C VAL A 159 16.95 -21.71 28.13
N ASP A 160 16.00 -22.52 27.65
CA ASP A 160 15.10 -22.10 26.57
C ASP A 160 14.32 -20.83 26.98
N TRP A 161 14.12 -19.93 26.06
CA TRP A 161 13.42 -18.66 26.29
C TRP A 161 12.00 -18.84 26.85
N LYS A 162 11.35 -19.97 26.58
CA LYS A 162 10.02 -20.32 27.13
C LYS A 162 10.02 -20.52 28.65
N LEU A 163 11.16 -20.87 29.23
CA LEU A 163 11.34 -21.02 30.67
C LEU A 163 11.76 -19.72 31.37
N LEU A 164 12.20 -18.73 30.57
CA LEU A 164 12.70 -17.46 31.09
C LEU A 164 11.65 -16.69 31.92
N PRO A 165 10.37 -16.56 31.50
CA PRO A 165 9.36 -15.87 32.30
C PRO A 165 9.19 -16.46 33.71
N GLN A 166 9.21 -17.78 33.86
CA GLN A 166 9.10 -18.42 35.17
C GLN A 166 10.31 -18.16 36.05
N LEU A 167 11.52 -18.13 35.48
CA LEU A 167 12.72 -17.79 36.23
C LEU A 167 12.73 -16.33 36.67
N LEU A 168 12.34 -15.42 35.76
CA LEU A 168 12.22 -13.99 36.07
C LEU A 168 11.13 -13.73 37.10
N ALA A 169 9.97 -14.39 37.06
CA ALA A 169 8.92 -14.22 38.06
C ALA A 169 9.35 -14.59 39.46
N ASN A 170 10.33 -15.50 39.60
CA ASN A 170 10.82 -15.99 40.91
C ASN A 170 12.04 -15.21 41.45
N ILE A 171 12.42 -14.09 40.83
CA ILE A 171 13.39 -13.16 41.38
C ILE A 171 12.71 -11.88 41.88
N ASP A 172 13.39 -11.08 42.68
CA ASP A 172 12.90 -9.84 43.25
C ASP A 172 13.50 -8.61 42.53
N ILE A 173 14.69 -8.72 42.01
CA ILE A 173 15.44 -7.64 41.33
C ILE A 173 16.17 -8.22 40.13
N ASN A 174 15.94 -7.66 38.96
CA ASN A 174 16.70 -7.96 37.75
C ASN A 174 17.84 -6.95 37.58
N ILE A 175 19.07 -7.42 37.35
CA ILE A 175 20.25 -6.56 37.12
C ILE A 175 20.70 -6.62 35.67
N ILE A 176 20.95 -5.44 35.07
CA ILE A 176 21.36 -5.26 33.67
C ILE A 176 22.62 -4.38 33.62
N PRO A 177 23.75 -4.89 34.12
CA PRO A 177 25.02 -4.17 33.99
C PRO A 177 25.52 -4.25 32.55
N LEU A 178 25.95 -3.13 32.01
CA LEU A 178 26.62 -3.02 30.72
C LEU A 178 27.81 -2.08 30.84
N GLU A 179 28.95 -2.50 30.33
CA GLU A 179 30.14 -1.67 30.24
C GLU A 179 29.88 -0.45 29.37
N ASN A 180 30.30 0.74 29.82
CA ASN A 180 30.12 1.98 29.08
C ASN A 180 31.10 2.06 27.89
N ASN A 181 30.72 1.43 26.77
CA ASN A 181 31.42 1.50 25.50
C ASN A 181 30.43 1.70 24.36
N PHE A 182 30.89 2.16 23.19
CA PHE A 182 30.03 2.47 22.07
C PHE A 182 29.22 1.26 21.58
N PHE A 183 29.83 0.06 21.58
CA PHE A 183 29.14 -1.16 21.18
C PHE A 183 27.90 -1.44 22.06
N ASN A 184 28.04 -1.30 23.37
CA ASN A 184 26.94 -1.53 24.32
C ASN A 184 25.85 -0.45 24.29
N THR A 185 26.15 0.78 23.81
CA THR A 185 25.10 1.81 23.63
C THR A 185 24.06 1.43 22.59
N ALA A 186 24.39 0.51 21.69
CA ALA A 186 23.50 0.02 20.63
C ALA A 186 22.62 -1.18 21.04
N LYS A 187 22.86 -1.76 22.24
CA LYS A 187 22.08 -2.91 22.75
C LYS A 187 20.60 -2.55 22.93
N SER A 188 19.73 -3.55 22.71
CA SER A 188 18.28 -3.41 22.89
C SER A 188 17.86 -3.56 24.34
N GLU A 189 16.62 -3.14 24.61
CA GLU A 189 16.00 -3.15 25.95
C GLU A 189 15.40 -4.49 26.37
N ASN A 190 15.62 -5.58 25.65
CA ASN A 190 14.99 -6.89 25.88
C ASN A 190 14.98 -7.33 27.33
N LYS A 191 16.11 -7.24 28.03
CA LYS A 191 16.20 -7.70 29.44
C LYS A 191 15.31 -6.92 30.39
N TRP A 192 15.06 -5.62 30.08
CA TRP A 192 14.13 -4.80 30.83
C TRP A 192 12.67 -5.15 30.48
N VAL A 193 12.36 -5.34 29.19
CA VAL A 193 11.04 -5.78 28.73
C VAL A 193 10.66 -7.11 29.35
N GLU A 194 11.51 -8.11 29.26
CA GLU A 194 11.29 -9.47 29.78
C GLU A 194 11.02 -9.49 31.29
N ALA A 195 11.78 -8.76 32.08
CA ALA A 195 11.56 -8.63 33.53
C ALA A 195 10.27 -7.87 33.85
N SER A 196 9.97 -6.83 33.08
CA SER A 196 8.76 -6.03 33.23
C SER A 196 7.48 -6.82 32.97
N LEU A 197 7.48 -7.79 32.03
CA LEU A 197 6.35 -8.68 31.75
C LEU A 197 5.90 -9.48 32.98
N VAL A 198 6.80 -9.75 33.89
CA VAL A 198 6.54 -10.48 35.15
C VAL A 198 6.61 -9.56 36.39
N LYS A 199 6.51 -8.25 36.19
CA LYS A 199 6.47 -7.21 37.23
C LYS A 199 7.70 -7.21 38.16
N VAL A 200 8.86 -7.55 37.61
CA VAL A 200 10.13 -7.52 38.32
C VAL A 200 10.87 -6.22 37.98
N PRO A 201 11.22 -5.39 38.97
CA PRO A 201 11.97 -4.17 38.76
C PRO A 201 13.36 -4.47 38.25
N SER A 202 13.82 -3.68 37.26
CA SER A 202 15.18 -3.75 36.76
C SER A 202 16.04 -2.59 37.26
N ILE A 203 17.31 -2.88 37.53
CA ILE A 203 18.35 -1.88 37.74
C ILE A 203 19.39 -2.05 36.62
N ALA A 204 19.68 -0.97 35.89
CA ALA A 204 20.45 -1.00 34.66
C ALA A 204 21.50 0.10 34.61
N THR A 205 22.58 -0.11 33.82
CA THR A 205 23.51 0.97 33.47
C THR A 205 22.81 2.04 32.64
N GLU A 206 23.02 3.32 32.95
CA GLU A 206 22.45 4.47 32.23
C GLU A 206 23.16 4.71 30.90
N ILE A 207 22.98 3.80 29.93
CA ILE A 207 23.55 3.93 28.58
C ILE A 207 22.54 3.54 27.49
N GLY A 208 22.78 4.05 26.30
CA GLY A 208 22.05 3.64 25.09
C GLY A 208 20.54 3.75 25.25
N ILE A 209 19.84 2.67 24.90
CA ILE A 209 18.38 2.62 24.91
C ILE A 209 17.81 2.69 26.34
N PHE A 210 18.50 2.14 27.34
CA PHE A 210 18.00 2.13 28.72
C PHE A 210 17.77 3.54 29.27
N LYS A 211 18.65 4.49 28.92
CA LYS A 211 18.47 5.91 29.27
C LYS A 211 17.18 6.51 28.72
N ASN A 212 16.66 5.99 27.61
CA ASN A 212 15.49 6.52 26.92
C ASN A 212 14.19 5.81 27.32
N VAL A 213 14.26 4.54 27.70
CA VAL A 213 13.06 3.72 27.98
C VAL A 213 12.78 3.56 29.48
N ILE A 214 13.79 3.71 30.32
CA ILE A 214 13.64 3.65 31.77
C ILE A 214 13.51 5.06 32.33
N GLU A 215 12.37 5.34 32.94
CA GLU A 215 12.18 6.52 33.79
C GLU A 215 12.71 6.18 35.17
N ASN A 216 13.85 6.86 35.53
CA ASN A 216 14.60 6.51 36.73
C ASN A 216 13.73 6.60 38.02
N ARG A 217 13.73 5.53 38.82
CA ARG A 217 12.93 5.30 40.04
C ARG A 217 11.42 5.15 39.81
N GLU A 218 10.97 5.21 38.55
CA GLU A 218 9.56 5.02 38.19
C GLU A 218 9.35 3.67 37.49
N THR A 219 10.11 3.39 36.43
CA THR A 219 10.00 2.14 35.63
C THR A 219 11.25 1.28 35.69
N GLY A 220 12.23 1.66 36.48
CA GLY A 220 13.49 1.01 36.74
C GLY A 220 14.42 1.93 37.51
N ILE A 221 15.66 1.46 37.82
CA ILE A 221 16.69 2.30 38.41
C ILE A 221 17.87 2.37 37.43
N LEU A 222 18.35 3.59 37.17
CA LEU A 222 19.49 3.86 36.29
C LEU A 222 20.72 4.17 37.14
N CYS A 223 21.87 3.57 36.78
CA CYS A 223 23.13 3.68 37.51
C CYS A 223 24.30 4.05 36.57
N MET A 224 25.09 5.05 36.97
CA MET A 224 26.32 5.45 36.29
C MET A 224 27.58 5.07 37.09
N SER A 225 27.52 5.00 38.39
CA SER A 225 28.63 4.76 39.32
C SER A 225 28.41 3.52 40.19
N GLU A 226 29.51 3.02 40.80
CA GLU A 226 29.43 1.95 41.80
C GLU A 226 28.55 2.35 43.00
N GLU A 227 28.48 3.63 43.31
CA GLU A 227 27.64 4.16 44.39
C GLU A 227 26.18 4.11 44.04
N ASP A 228 25.80 4.48 42.79
CA ASP A 228 24.42 4.38 42.30
C ASP A 228 23.94 2.92 42.32
N TRP A 229 24.79 1.98 41.88
CA TRP A 229 24.49 0.55 41.93
C TRP A 229 24.28 0.06 43.38
N TYR A 230 25.14 0.47 44.30
CA TYR A 230 24.97 0.10 45.71
C TYR A 230 23.69 0.66 46.31
N ASN A 231 23.43 1.96 46.11
CA ASN A 231 22.25 2.63 46.66
C ASN A 231 20.97 2.11 46.02
N GLY A 232 20.92 1.95 44.69
CA GLY A 232 19.78 1.39 43.96
C GLY A 232 19.44 -0.04 44.41
N LEU A 233 20.43 -0.90 44.53
CA LEU A 233 20.25 -2.25 45.06
C LEU A 233 19.77 -2.23 46.51
N LYS A 234 20.38 -1.40 47.40
CA LYS A 234 19.97 -1.24 48.78
C LYS A 234 18.51 -0.81 48.88
N ASP A 235 18.10 0.22 48.15
CA ASP A 235 16.73 0.73 48.17
C ASP A 235 15.73 -0.36 47.72
N LEU A 236 16.02 -1.07 46.63
CA LEU A 236 15.16 -2.18 46.18
C LEU A 236 15.14 -3.37 47.18
N ILE A 237 16.18 -3.61 47.97
CA ILE A 237 16.22 -4.67 48.96
C ILE A 237 15.39 -4.28 50.20
N THR A 238 15.51 -3.04 50.67
CA THR A 238 14.91 -2.60 51.93
C THR A 238 13.48 -2.10 51.78
N ASP A 239 13.07 -1.63 50.59
CA ASP A 239 11.74 -1.09 50.33
C ASP A 239 10.95 -2.00 49.36
N GLU A 240 10.06 -2.81 49.93
CA GLU A 240 9.19 -3.71 49.17
C GLU A 240 8.17 -2.93 48.33
N ASN A 241 7.67 -1.80 48.84
CA ASN A 241 6.69 -0.99 48.14
C ASN A 241 7.32 -0.36 46.87
N LEU A 242 8.54 0.15 46.99
CA LEU A 242 9.32 0.66 45.87
C LEU A 242 9.51 -0.43 44.79
N ARG A 243 9.92 -1.66 45.19
CA ARG A 243 10.04 -2.80 44.27
C ARG A 243 8.76 -3.06 43.51
N LYS A 244 7.63 -3.17 44.23
CA LYS A 244 6.32 -3.45 43.63
C LYS A 244 5.87 -2.32 42.69
N ASN A 245 6.02 -1.07 43.14
CA ASN A 245 5.61 0.08 42.36
C ASN A 245 6.39 0.19 41.01
N ILE A 246 7.70 0.07 41.09
CA ILE A 246 8.55 0.09 39.85
C ILE A 246 8.16 -1.07 38.90
N GLY A 247 7.98 -2.28 39.43
CA GLY A 247 7.60 -3.44 38.63
C GLY A 247 6.23 -3.27 37.94
N GLU A 248 5.23 -2.75 38.65
CA GLU A 248 3.90 -2.47 38.09
C GLU A 248 3.92 -1.37 37.05
N LYS A 249 4.64 -0.28 37.31
CA LYS A 249 4.77 0.81 36.31
C LYS A 249 5.48 0.34 35.04
N ALA A 250 6.58 -0.39 35.19
CA ALA A 250 7.30 -0.97 34.06
C ALA A 250 6.42 -1.95 33.25
N TYR A 251 5.65 -2.81 33.93
CA TYR A 251 4.68 -3.70 33.30
C TYR A 251 3.64 -2.94 32.46
N ASN A 252 3.08 -1.84 32.98
CA ASN A 252 2.10 -1.05 32.27
C ASN A 252 2.69 -0.39 31.01
N VAL A 253 3.90 0.16 31.09
CA VAL A 253 4.61 0.74 29.93
C VAL A 253 4.85 -0.33 28.86
N VAL A 254 5.32 -1.53 29.27
CA VAL A 254 5.59 -2.61 28.32
C VAL A 254 4.30 -3.12 27.70
N LYS A 255 3.23 -3.27 28.46
CA LYS A 255 1.91 -3.66 27.96
C LYS A 255 1.37 -2.70 26.90
N GLU A 256 1.56 -1.40 27.08
CA GLU A 256 1.06 -0.38 26.16
C GLU A 256 1.94 -0.21 24.92
N LYS A 257 3.26 -0.33 25.04
CA LYS A 257 4.19 0.07 23.97
C LYS A 257 4.93 -1.08 23.29
N TYR A 258 5.13 -2.23 23.99
CA TYR A 258 5.97 -3.33 23.52
C TYR A 258 5.17 -4.58 23.17
N ASN A 259 4.23 -4.44 22.25
CA ASN A 259 3.41 -5.55 21.76
C ASN A 259 3.46 -5.67 20.23
N THR A 260 3.22 -6.88 19.71
CA THR A 260 3.31 -7.19 18.29
C THR A 260 2.30 -6.45 17.43
N ILE A 261 1.14 -6.07 17.96
CA ILE A 261 0.10 -5.34 17.21
C ILE A 261 0.61 -3.96 16.80
N ILE A 262 1.20 -3.22 17.75
CA ILE A 262 1.75 -1.87 17.49
C ILE A 262 2.98 -1.95 16.56
N SER A 263 3.87 -2.90 16.83
CA SER A 263 5.08 -3.10 16.01
C SER A 263 4.71 -3.51 14.58
N SER A 264 3.81 -4.47 14.39
CA SER A 264 3.41 -4.95 13.06
C SER A 264 2.73 -3.86 12.23
N SER A 265 1.91 -3.00 12.82
CA SER A 265 1.28 -1.89 12.10
C SER A 265 2.33 -0.93 11.49
N LYS A 266 3.32 -0.55 12.28
CA LYS A 266 4.44 0.30 11.83
C LYS A 266 5.29 -0.39 10.76
N PHE A 267 5.56 -1.68 10.94
CA PHE A 267 6.33 -2.48 9.99
C PHE A 267 5.61 -2.63 8.65
N VAL A 268 4.32 -2.93 8.65
CA VAL A 268 3.48 -3.01 7.43
C VAL A 268 3.48 -1.66 6.69
N HIS A 269 3.33 -0.55 7.42
CA HIS A 269 3.42 0.78 6.81
C HIS A 269 4.78 1.03 6.15
N PHE A 270 5.87 0.67 6.82
CA PHE A 270 7.22 0.76 6.27
C PHE A 270 7.37 -0.09 5.00
N ILE A 271 6.97 -1.38 5.03
CA ILE A 271 7.06 -2.26 3.86
C ILE A 271 6.26 -1.70 2.68
N ASN A 272 5.05 -1.18 2.92
CA ASN A 272 4.25 -0.55 1.88
C ASN A 272 4.93 0.70 1.31
N SER A 273 5.63 1.49 2.13
CA SER A 273 6.34 2.68 1.68
C SER A 273 7.52 2.38 0.75
N ILE A 274 8.24 1.29 0.97
CA ILE A 274 9.35 0.87 0.08
C ILE A 274 8.86 0.18 -1.20
N ALA A 275 7.63 -0.34 -1.18
CA ALA A 275 6.96 -0.87 -2.37
C ALA A 275 6.34 0.25 -3.24
N LYS A 276 6.34 1.50 -2.76
CA LYS A 276 5.81 2.66 -3.47
C LYS A 276 6.54 2.86 -4.80
N LYS A 277 5.75 2.95 -5.89
CA LYS A 277 6.27 3.26 -7.22
C LYS A 277 5.99 4.71 -7.57
N HIS A 278 6.86 5.32 -8.35
CA HIS A 278 6.63 6.61 -9.00
C HIS A 278 6.10 6.36 -10.41
N ILE A 279 4.85 6.76 -10.68
CA ILE A 279 4.11 6.43 -11.89
C ILE A 279 3.60 7.72 -12.54
N GLY A 280 3.91 7.90 -13.82
CA GLY A 280 3.42 9.02 -14.61
C GLY A 280 2.39 8.56 -15.65
N PHE A 281 1.24 9.23 -15.73
CA PHE A 281 0.27 9.08 -16.80
C PHE A 281 0.35 10.27 -17.74
N ILE A 282 0.70 10.04 -19.00
CA ILE A 282 0.72 11.08 -20.02
C ILE A 282 -0.65 11.14 -20.67
N LEU A 283 -1.37 12.23 -20.46
CA LEU A 283 -2.68 12.49 -21.03
C LEU A 283 -2.59 13.54 -22.14
N PRO A 284 -3.46 13.46 -23.17
CA PRO A 284 -3.52 14.50 -24.21
C PRO A 284 -4.08 15.83 -23.69
N SER A 285 -4.96 15.77 -22.72
CA SER A 285 -5.58 16.91 -22.03
C SER A 285 -6.28 16.45 -20.75
N LEU A 286 -6.74 17.38 -19.92
CA LEU A 286 -7.64 17.13 -18.77
C LEU A 286 -9.12 17.29 -19.13
N GLY A 287 -9.45 17.55 -20.42
CA GLY A 287 -10.82 17.60 -20.88
C GLY A 287 -11.52 16.26 -20.66
N ILE A 288 -12.79 16.32 -20.20
CA ILE A 288 -13.58 15.13 -19.87
C ILE A 288 -13.89 14.35 -21.13
N SER A 289 -13.15 13.28 -21.36
CA SER A 289 -13.44 12.27 -22.39
C SER A 289 -13.46 10.88 -21.75
N GLY A 290 -14.10 9.92 -22.38
CA GLY A 290 -14.12 8.54 -21.89
C GLY A 290 -12.72 7.96 -21.66
N GLY A 291 -11.78 8.28 -22.54
CA GLY A 291 -10.40 7.80 -22.45
C GLY A 291 -9.60 8.43 -21.31
N VAL A 292 -9.73 9.74 -21.10
CA VAL A 292 -9.11 10.45 -19.97
C VAL A 292 -9.65 9.91 -18.64
N LYS A 293 -10.96 9.69 -18.56
CA LYS A 293 -11.60 9.13 -17.37
C LYS A 293 -11.09 7.74 -17.01
N VAL A 294 -10.92 6.86 -17.99
CA VAL A 294 -10.35 5.52 -17.77
C VAL A 294 -8.92 5.61 -17.22
N ALA A 295 -8.09 6.45 -17.82
CA ALA A 295 -6.71 6.64 -17.37
C ALA A 295 -6.64 7.19 -15.93
N LEU A 296 -7.47 8.20 -15.62
CA LEU A 296 -7.56 8.77 -14.28
C LEU A 296 -8.09 7.75 -13.26
N LYS A 297 -9.02 6.87 -13.64
CA LYS A 297 -9.48 5.79 -12.75
C LYS A 297 -8.38 4.78 -12.43
N HIS A 298 -7.56 4.40 -13.41
CA HIS A 298 -6.37 3.58 -13.16
C HIS A 298 -5.38 4.31 -12.24
N ALA A 299 -5.14 5.60 -12.47
CA ALA A 299 -4.29 6.44 -11.65
C ALA A 299 -4.81 6.51 -10.19
N SER A 300 -6.12 6.69 -10.00
CA SER A 300 -6.75 6.69 -8.67
C SER A 300 -6.54 5.39 -7.93
N PHE A 301 -6.76 4.25 -8.57
CA PHE A 301 -6.51 2.95 -7.94
C PHE A 301 -5.06 2.76 -7.51
N LEU A 302 -4.10 3.25 -8.29
CA LEU A 302 -2.69 3.19 -7.94
C LEU A 302 -2.35 4.13 -6.77
N GLN A 303 -2.98 5.30 -6.70
CA GLN A 303 -2.83 6.22 -5.58
C GLN A 303 -3.43 5.66 -4.29
N GLU A 304 -4.58 4.99 -4.36
CA GLU A 304 -5.21 4.27 -3.24
C GLU A 304 -4.30 3.16 -2.67
N GLU A 305 -3.48 2.50 -3.52
CA GLU A 305 -2.47 1.53 -3.10
C GLU A 305 -1.18 2.19 -2.54
N GLY A 306 -1.17 3.51 -2.42
CA GLY A 306 -0.07 4.26 -1.84
C GLY A 306 1.07 4.59 -2.82
N HIS A 307 0.89 4.34 -4.13
CA HIS A 307 1.87 4.74 -5.14
C HIS A 307 1.89 6.27 -5.33
N ASP A 308 3.01 6.80 -5.80
CA ASP A 308 3.16 8.19 -6.18
C ASP A 308 2.76 8.34 -7.65
N VAL A 309 1.62 8.98 -7.88
CA VAL A 309 1.03 9.06 -9.22
C VAL A 309 0.91 10.51 -9.66
N GLU A 310 1.47 10.81 -10.82
CA GLU A 310 1.47 12.13 -11.43
C GLU A 310 0.80 12.09 -12.81
N ILE A 311 0.18 13.20 -13.19
CA ILE A 311 -0.37 13.43 -14.52
C ILE A 311 0.59 14.33 -15.30
N LEU A 312 1.02 13.87 -16.46
CA LEU A 312 1.89 14.63 -17.36
C LEU A 312 1.07 15.12 -18.55
N LEU A 313 1.18 16.41 -18.86
CA LEU A 313 0.50 17.07 -19.99
C LEU A 313 1.50 17.75 -20.92
N GLY A 314 1.17 17.87 -22.19
CA GLY A 314 1.95 18.61 -23.18
C GLY A 314 2.03 20.11 -22.83
N GLU A 315 0.92 20.68 -22.41
CA GLU A 315 0.83 22.08 -21.95
C GLU A 315 0.33 22.11 -20.51
N TYR A 316 0.90 23.01 -19.74
CA TYR A 316 0.61 23.19 -18.31
C TYR A 316 -0.52 24.20 -18.10
N TYR A 317 -1.47 23.90 -17.20
CA TYR A 317 -2.56 24.79 -16.81
C TYR A 317 -2.59 25.00 -15.30
N GLU A 318 -2.65 23.92 -14.52
CA GLU A 318 -2.72 24.01 -13.06
C GLU A 318 -1.79 22.97 -12.41
N LYS A 319 -1.24 23.33 -11.24
CA LYS A 319 -0.34 22.45 -10.50
C LYS A 319 -0.98 21.15 -10.01
N TYR A 320 -2.28 21.16 -9.82
CA TYR A 320 -3.05 20.05 -9.29
C TYR A 320 -4.33 19.85 -10.09
N PHE A 321 -4.75 18.60 -10.19
CA PHE A 321 -6.02 18.21 -10.76
C PHE A 321 -6.74 17.28 -9.78
N GLU A 322 -8.05 17.47 -9.60
CA GLU A 322 -8.88 16.65 -8.74
C GLU A 322 -9.84 15.79 -9.58
N PHE A 323 -9.88 14.50 -9.26
CA PHE A 323 -10.77 13.54 -9.91
C PHE A 323 -11.30 12.56 -8.86
N GLU A 324 -12.64 12.51 -8.68
CA GLU A 324 -13.34 11.59 -7.76
C GLU A 324 -12.70 11.55 -6.34
N GLY A 325 -12.37 12.70 -5.78
CA GLY A 325 -11.75 12.85 -4.46
C GLY A 325 -10.24 12.58 -4.40
N HIS A 326 -9.61 12.23 -5.51
CA HIS A 326 -8.17 12.07 -5.63
C HIS A 326 -7.52 13.34 -6.17
N LYS A 327 -6.40 13.74 -5.57
CA LYS A 327 -5.63 14.90 -6.00
C LYS A 327 -4.32 14.45 -6.63
N PHE A 328 -4.13 14.80 -7.89
CA PHE A 328 -2.92 14.48 -8.65
C PHE A 328 -2.06 15.72 -8.85
N ASN A 329 -0.74 15.56 -8.73
CA ASN A 329 0.19 16.56 -9.25
C ASN A 329 0.11 16.55 -10.79
N VAL A 330 0.05 17.74 -11.38
CA VAL A 330 0.12 17.92 -12.82
C VAL A 330 1.47 18.53 -13.18
N ILE A 331 2.17 17.89 -14.11
CA ILE A 331 3.50 18.30 -14.54
C ILE A 331 3.45 18.55 -16.04
N SER A 332 3.97 19.70 -16.48
CA SER A 332 4.20 20.00 -17.88
C SER A 332 5.33 19.13 -18.41
N MET A 333 5.10 18.45 -19.53
CA MET A 333 6.15 17.68 -20.21
C MET A 333 7.28 18.57 -20.75
N ASN A 334 7.02 19.87 -20.95
CA ASN A 334 8.06 20.84 -21.32
C ASN A 334 8.98 21.16 -20.14
N ASP A 335 8.48 20.99 -18.90
CA ASP A 335 9.23 21.21 -17.66
C ASP A 335 9.77 19.90 -17.05
N VAL A 336 9.43 18.73 -17.63
CA VAL A 336 10.01 17.46 -17.22
C VAL A 336 11.50 17.52 -17.50
N ILE A 337 12.20 17.92 -16.49
CA ILE A 337 13.65 17.81 -16.47
C ILE A 337 13.91 16.30 -16.65
N LEU A 338 14.73 15.97 -17.65
CA LEU A 338 15.15 14.60 -17.99
C LEU A 338 15.77 13.81 -16.82
N ASP A 339 15.71 14.40 -15.62
CA ASP A 339 16.27 13.88 -14.38
C ASP A 339 15.29 13.12 -13.47
N VAL A 340 13.98 13.25 -13.67
CA VAL A 340 12.98 12.51 -12.88
C VAL A 340 13.01 11.03 -13.25
N GLN A 341 13.14 10.15 -12.27
CA GLN A 341 13.09 8.71 -12.49
C GLN A 341 11.69 8.17 -12.21
N TYR A 342 11.08 7.54 -13.23
CA TYR A 342 9.80 6.84 -13.08
C TYR A 342 10.00 5.33 -13.02
N ASP A 343 9.21 4.66 -12.18
CA ASP A 343 9.09 3.21 -12.25
C ASP A 343 8.24 2.80 -13.47
N ILE A 344 7.18 3.58 -13.75
CA ILE A 344 6.27 3.32 -14.87
C ILE A 344 5.86 4.65 -15.51
N LEU A 345 5.91 4.73 -16.84
CA LEU A 345 5.23 5.77 -17.62
C LEU A 345 4.14 5.13 -18.49
N VAL A 346 2.96 5.74 -18.49
CA VAL A 346 1.77 5.25 -19.20
C VAL A 346 1.35 6.26 -20.26
N GLY A 347 1.43 5.88 -21.54
CA GLY A 347 0.82 6.61 -22.64
C GLY A 347 -0.63 6.19 -22.80
N THR A 348 -1.51 7.14 -23.09
CA THR A 348 -2.96 6.92 -23.14
C THR A 348 -3.59 7.21 -24.49
N LEU A 349 -2.79 7.72 -25.42
CA LEU A 349 -3.16 8.03 -26.80
C LEU A 349 -1.91 7.88 -27.67
N TYR A 350 -2.07 7.68 -28.99
CA TYR A 350 -0.94 7.56 -29.93
C TYR A 350 0.06 8.73 -29.82
N SER A 351 -0.42 9.94 -29.65
CA SER A 351 0.45 11.12 -29.48
C SER A 351 1.26 11.13 -28.18
N THR A 352 0.78 10.45 -27.15
CA THR A 352 1.42 10.42 -25.81
C THR A 352 2.45 9.31 -25.68
N ILE A 353 2.48 8.32 -26.58
CA ILE A 353 3.46 7.23 -26.53
C ILE A 353 4.84 7.65 -27.03
N TYR A 354 4.92 8.56 -28.01
CA TYR A 354 6.21 9.01 -28.55
C TYR A 354 7.13 9.65 -27.51
N PRO A 355 6.66 10.57 -26.64
CA PRO A 355 7.45 11.08 -25.52
C PRO A 355 8.00 9.99 -24.60
N ILE A 356 7.20 8.94 -24.34
CA ILE A 356 7.61 7.81 -23.50
C ILE A 356 8.77 7.05 -24.13
N LEU A 357 8.76 6.86 -25.45
CA LEU A 357 9.84 6.17 -26.15
C LEU A 357 11.18 6.91 -25.98
N ALA A 358 11.14 8.23 -26.05
CA ALA A 358 12.34 9.06 -25.90
C ALA A 358 12.84 9.12 -24.44
N TYR A 359 12.00 8.83 -23.45
CA TYR A 359 12.35 8.95 -22.05
C TYR A 359 13.26 7.80 -21.60
N GLN A 360 14.44 8.13 -21.03
CA GLN A 360 15.47 7.15 -20.67
C GLN A 360 15.40 6.69 -19.21
N LYS A 361 14.93 7.55 -18.30
CA LYS A 361 14.90 7.26 -16.85
C LYS A 361 13.57 6.64 -16.41
N VAL A 362 13.15 5.57 -17.10
CA VAL A 362 11.95 4.81 -16.78
C VAL A 362 12.23 3.30 -16.83
N LYS A 363 11.69 2.57 -15.85
CA LYS A 363 11.88 1.11 -15.80
C LYS A 363 10.90 0.36 -16.70
N ARG A 364 9.64 0.80 -16.78
CA ARG A 364 8.60 0.19 -17.63
C ARG A 364 7.83 1.25 -18.41
N LYS A 365 7.59 0.98 -19.67
CA LYS A 365 6.82 1.82 -20.61
C LYS A 365 5.53 1.08 -20.95
N LEU A 366 4.39 1.68 -20.62
CA LEU A 366 3.07 1.10 -20.89
C LEU A 366 2.30 1.95 -21.91
N TYR A 367 1.56 1.30 -22.77
CA TYR A 367 0.59 1.94 -23.66
C TYR A 367 -0.81 1.40 -23.36
N LEU A 368 -1.64 2.26 -22.76
CA LEU A 368 -3.05 1.99 -22.52
C LEU A 368 -3.83 2.32 -23.81
N VAL A 369 -4.00 1.32 -24.65
CA VAL A 369 -4.71 1.43 -25.93
C VAL A 369 -6.21 1.38 -25.67
N GLN A 370 -6.87 2.51 -25.91
CA GLN A 370 -8.28 2.71 -25.61
C GLN A 370 -9.18 2.71 -26.84
N GLY A 371 -8.60 2.67 -28.04
CA GLY A 371 -9.34 2.67 -29.29
C GLY A 371 -8.46 2.30 -30.47
N TYR A 372 -9.09 2.08 -31.60
CA TYR A 372 -8.40 2.01 -32.90
C TYR A 372 -8.21 3.42 -33.41
N GLU A 373 -7.16 4.07 -32.93
CA GLU A 373 -6.93 5.51 -33.05
C GLU A 373 -6.61 5.94 -34.50
N THR A 374 -6.20 5.01 -35.36
CA THR A 374 -6.12 5.22 -36.80
C THR A 374 -7.43 5.70 -37.42
N GLU A 375 -8.57 5.28 -36.86
CA GLU A 375 -9.89 5.68 -37.36
C GLU A 375 -10.37 7.06 -36.87
N PHE A 376 -9.55 7.73 -36.03
CA PHE A 376 -9.84 9.12 -35.61
C PHE A 376 -9.53 10.14 -36.67
N SER A 377 -8.71 9.76 -37.67
CA SER A 377 -8.30 10.62 -38.76
C SER A 377 -8.78 10.10 -40.11
N PRO A 378 -9.18 10.97 -41.04
CA PRO A 378 -9.52 10.59 -42.43
C PRO A 378 -8.43 9.82 -43.17
N TYR A 379 -8.83 9.05 -44.18
CA TYR A 379 -7.88 8.38 -45.04
C TYR A 379 -7.00 9.40 -45.75
N GLY A 380 -5.68 9.13 -45.80
CA GLY A 380 -4.69 9.99 -46.42
C GLY A 380 -4.06 11.02 -45.50
N GLU A 381 -4.55 11.21 -44.29
CA GLU A 381 -3.92 12.09 -43.32
C GLU A 381 -2.69 11.45 -42.64
N GLN A 382 -1.66 12.26 -42.39
CA GLN A 382 -0.43 11.84 -41.75
C GLN A 382 -0.68 11.29 -40.33
N SER A 383 -1.62 11.90 -39.60
CA SER A 383 -2.03 11.49 -38.25
C SER A 383 -2.46 10.02 -38.18
N ARG A 384 -3.16 9.54 -39.24
CA ARG A 384 -3.56 8.15 -39.37
C ARG A 384 -2.34 7.19 -39.40
N PHE A 385 -1.33 7.53 -40.19
CA PHE A 385 -0.09 6.76 -40.30
C PHE A 385 0.70 6.80 -38.96
N VAL A 386 0.79 7.97 -38.36
CA VAL A 386 1.46 8.14 -37.06
C VAL A 386 0.78 7.31 -35.97
N ALA A 387 -0.56 7.29 -35.90
CA ALA A 387 -1.30 6.47 -34.97
C ALA A 387 -1.08 4.97 -35.23
N GLU A 388 -1.15 4.51 -36.50
CA GLU A 388 -0.97 3.10 -36.85
C GLU A 388 0.44 2.58 -36.49
N ASN A 389 1.47 3.40 -36.65
CA ASN A 389 2.85 3.03 -36.30
C ASN A 389 3.01 2.71 -34.81
N THR A 390 2.19 3.29 -33.92
CA THR A 390 2.28 3.02 -32.48
C THR A 390 1.93 1.57 -32.14
N TYR A 391 1.20 0.87 -32.99
CA TYR A 391 0.81 -0.53 -32.77
C TYR A 391 1.88 -1.53 -33.24
N TYR A 392 2.87 -1.10 -34.04
CA TYR A 392 4.02 -1.93 -34.47
C TYR A 392 5.24 -1.79 -33.56
N MET A 393 5.16 -1.02 -32.46
CA MET A 393 6.33 -0.74 -31.64
C MET A 393 6.75 -1.93 -30.79
N ASN A 394 7.93 -2.47 -31.06
CA ASN A 394 8.57 -3.59 -30.34
C ASN A 394 9.72 -3.09 -29.44
N PHE A 395 9.71 -1.82 -29.04
CA PHE A 395 10.83 -1.17 -28.33
C PHE A 395 10.63 -1.13 -26.79
N GLY A 396 10.29 -2.28 -26.20
CA GLY A 396 10.14 -2.37 -24.75
C GLY A 396 8.87 -1.69 -24.19
N VAL A 397 7.85 -1.50 -25.05
CA VAL A 397 6.53 -1.02 -24.63
C VAL A 397 5.60 -2.21 -24.37
N GLU A 398 4.95 -2.23 -23.22
CA GLU A 398 3.91 -3.19 -22.88
C GLU A 398 2.54 -2.59 -23.23
N TYR A 399 1.68 -3.36 -23.88
CA TYR A 399 0.34 -2.91 -24.25
C TYR A 399 -0.70 -3.34 -23.20
N ILE A 400 -1.59 -2.43 -22.85
CA ILE A 400 -2.80 -2.68 -22.05
C ILE A 400 -4.00 -2.26 -22.88
N THR A 401 -5.04 -3.09 -22.94
CA THR A 401 -6.27 -2.82 -23.70
C THR A 401 -7.50 -2.84 -22.80
N ILE A 402 -8.54 -2.13 -23.21
CA ILE A 402 -9.76 -1.93 -22.43
C ILE A 402 -10.92 -2.84 -22.84
N SER A 403 -10.81 -3.55 -23.95
CA SER A 403 -11.85 -4.47 -24.45
C SER A 403 -11.25 -5.69 -25.12
N LYS A 404 -12.04 -6.77 -25.21
CA LYS A 404 -11.66 -8.00 -25.93
C LYS A 404 -11.47 -7.78 -27.42
N TRP A 405 -12.19 -6.84 -27.99
CA TRP A 405 -12.03 -6.45 -29.38
C TRP A 405 -10.64 -5.83 -29.63
N THR A 406 -10.24 -4.85 -28.82
CA THR A 406 -8.94 -4.22 -28.93
C THR A 406 -7.80 -5.22 -28.65
N GLU A 407 -7.98 -6.14 -27.71
CA GLU A 407 -7.04 -7.24 -27.46
C GLU A 407 -6.87 -8.11 -28.71
N LYS A 408 -7.98 -8.47 -29.36
CA LYS A 408 -8.00 -9.35 -30.53
C LYS A 408 -7.27 -8.72 -31.72
N TRP A 409 -7.63 -7.50 -32.12
CA TRP A 409 -7.02 -6.91 -33.31
C TRP A 409 -5.54 -6.53 -33.11
N LEU A 410 -5.10 -6.16 -31.90
CA LEU A 410 -3.68 -5.97 -31.59
C LEU A 410 -2.89 -7.27 -31.76
N LYS A 411 -3.45 -8.40 -31.33
CA LYS A 411 -2.84 -9.71 -31.52
C LYS A 411 -2.78 -10.11 -33.00
N GLU A 412 -3.93 -10.06 -33.67
CA GLU A 412 -4.09 -10.60 -35.04
C GLU A 412 -3.45 -9.71 -36.10
N LYS A 413 -3.58 -8.39 -36.00
CA LYS A 413 -3.10 -7.45 -37.03
C LYS A 413 -1.67 -6.98 -36.77
N TYR A 414 -1.26 -6.81 -35.51
CA TYR A 414 0.01 -6.19 -35.17
C TYR A 414 0.98 -7.11 -34.39
N ASN A 415 0.59 -8.36 -34.18
CA ASN A 415 1.40 -9.37 -33.48
C ASN A 415 1.86 -8.91 -32.08
N GLN A 416 1.02 -8.15 -31.39
CA GLN A 416 1.27 -7.70 -30.01
C GLN A 416 0.67 -8.69 -29.00
N ASN A 417 1.16 -8.66 -27.76
CA ASN A 417 0.61 -9.46 -26.67
C ASN A 417 0.05 -8.56 -25.55
N PRO A 418 -1.08 -7.86 -25.79
CA PRO A 418 -1.63 -6.92 -24.83
C PRO A 418 -2.21 -7.62 -23.60
N LYS A 419 -2.15 -6.91 -22.47
CA LYS A 419 -2.85 -7.31 -21.24
C LYS A 419 -4.22 -6.65 -21.21
N PHE A 420 -5.24 -7.36 -20.72
CA PHE A 420 -6.62 -6.89 -20.71
C PHE A 420 -7.00 -6.24 -19.38
N ALA A 421 -7.32 -4.96 -19.40
CA ALA A 421 -7.90 -4.16 -18.33
C ALA A 421 -9.38 -3.86 -18.63
N PRO A 422 -10.36 -4.56 -18.05
CA PRO A 422 -11.77 -4.31 -18.35
C PRO A 422 -12.20 -2.93 -17.87
N ASN A 423 -12.99 -2.24 -18.71
CA ASN A 423 -13.63 -0.99 -18.34
C ASN A 423 -14.87 -1.23 -17.47
N GLY A 424 -15.10 -0.33 -16.54
CA GLY A 424 -16.26 -0.28 -15.65
C GLY A 424 -16.90 1.10 -15.60
N ILE A 425 -17.93 1.23 -14.79
CA ILE A 425 -18.57 2.50 -14.40
C ILE A 425 -18.54 2.64 -12.88
N ASP A 426 -18.65 3.85 -12.40
CA ASP A 426 -18.93 4.10 -10.98
C ASP A 426 -20.44 4.01 -10.77
N ILE A 427 -20.89 2.83 -10.32
CA ILE A 427 -22.31 2.54 -10.18
C ILE A 427 -22.98 3.47 -9.16
N ASP A 428 -22.25 3.91 -8.13
CA ASP A 428 -22.77 4.79 -7.09
C ASP A 428 -23.08 6.22 -7.60
N SER A 429 -22.52 6.58 -8.77
CA SER A 429 -22.82 7.86 -9.44
C SER A 429 -24.16 7.86 -10.17
N PHE A 430 -24.83 6.74 -10.29
CA PHE A 430 -26.10 6.60 -11.02
C PHE A 430 -27.24 6.20 -10.10
N THR A 431 -28.36 6.95 -10.19
CA THR A 431 -29.57 6.67 -9.43
C THR A 431 -30.50 5.77 -10.22
N GLU A 432 -30.75 4.57 -9.72
CA GLU A 432 -31.65 3.61 -10.36
C GLU A 432 -33.09 4.08 -10.29
N HIS A 433 -33.78 4.18 -11.44
CA HIS A 433 -35.18 4.51 -11.55
C HIS A 433 -35.83 3.73 -12.71
N ARG A 434 -36.79 2.84 -12.40
CA ARG A 434 -37.53 2.08 -13.42
C ARG A 434 -38.42 3.01 -14.25
N ARG A 435 -38.28 2.95 -15.57
CA ARG A 435 -39.05 3.78 -16.51
C ARG A 435 -40.47 3.26 -16.69
N ASN A 436 -41.44 4.20 -16.67
CA ASN A 436 -42.80 3.94 -17.10
C ASN A 436 -42.95 4.42 -18.54
N LEU A 437 -43.12 3.48 -19.48
CA LEU A 437 -43.32 3.80 -20.90
C LEU A 437 -44.83 3.96 -21.27
N ASN A 438 -45.74 3.75 -20.34
CA ASN A 438 -47.18 4.02 -20.54
C ASN A 438 -47.50 5.48 -20.14
N LYS A 439 -47.00 6.42 -20.94
CA LYS A 439 -47.16 7.86 -20.75
C LYS A 439 -47.28 8.59 -22.09
N ASN A 440 -47.77 9.82 -22.08
CA ASN A 440 -48.03 10.61 -23.28
C ASN A 440 -46.76 11.01 -24.06
N LYS A 441 -45.62 11.15 -23.38
CA LYS A 441 -44.38 11.57 -23.98
C LYS A 441 -43.25 10.62 -23.58
N ILE A 442 -42.62 10.00 -24.58
CA ILE A 442 -41.41 9.15 -24.43
C ILE A 442 -40.22 9.97 -24.87
N ARG A 443 -39.23 10.08 -23.98
CA ARG A 443 -37.99 10.81 -24.25
C ARG A 443 -36.89 9.87 -24.72
N ILE A 444 -36.41 10.15 -25.94
CA ILE A 444 -35.31 9.43 -26.56
C ILE A 444 -34.07 10.31 -26.48
N LEU A 445 -33.02 9.80 -25.83
CA LEU A 445 -31.70 10.44 -25.76
C LEU A 445 -30.89 9.98 -26.97
N ILE A 446 -30.33 10.92 -27.68
CA ILE A 446 -29.28 10.72 -28.69
C ILE A 446 -28.00 11.33 -28.13
N GLU A 447 -26.92 10.54 -28.07
CA GLU A 447 -25.65 10.98 -27.51
C GLU A 447 -24.52 10.77 -28.53
N GLY A 448 -23.68 11.78 -28.69
CA GLY A 448 -22.47 11.74 -29.50
C GLY A 448 -22.24 12.98 -30.35
N ASP A 449 -21.01 13.11 -30.84
CA ASP A 449 -20.59 14.21 -31.71
C ASP A 449 -21.03 13.97 -33.16
N ASN A 450 -21.85 14.86 -33.71
CA ASN A 450 -22.31 14.76 -35.09
C ASN A 450 -21.26 15.20 -36.13
N THR A 451 -20.14 15.73 -35.71
CA THR A 451 -18.99 16.02 -36.58
C THR A 451 -18.08 14.78 -36.76
N ALA A 452 -18.22 13.77 -35.90
CA ALA A 452 -17.48 12.52 -35.95
C ALA A 452 -18.24 11.46 -36.73
N PRO A 453 -17.79 11.08 -37.96
CA PRO A 453 -18.52 10.16 -38.85
C PRO A 453 -18.80 8.78 -38.23
N ASN A 454 -17.91 8.31 -37.34
CA ASN A 454 -18.06 7.02 -36.67
C ASN A 454 -19.19 7.01 -35.61
N LYS A 455 -19.67 8.19 -35.17
CA LYS A 455 -20.82 8.29 -34.25
C LYS A 455 -22.16 8.20 -34.98
N ASN A 456 -22.17 8.49 -36.30
CA ASN A 456 -23.33 8.31 -37.20
C ASN A 456 -24.64 8.91 -36.64
N ILE A 457 -24.57 10.08 -36.04
CA ILE A 457 -25.70 10.76 -35.39
C ILE A 457 -26.85 11.05 -36.37
N ASP A 458 -26.53 11.30 -37.64
CA ASP A 458 -27.53 11.50 -38.72
C ASP A 458 -28.54 10.34 -38.80
N GLU A 459 -28.08 9.09 -38.64
CA GLU A 459 -28.96 7.93 -38.65
C GLU A 459 -29.97 7.94 -37.51
N SER A 460 -29.50 8.28 -36.29
CA SER A 460 -30.41 8.42 -35.12
C SER A 460 -31.50 9.48 -35.39
N PHE A 461 -31.15 10.63 -35.95
CA PHE A 461 -32.16 11.66 -36.28
C PHE A 461 -33.09 11.27 -37.43
N LYS A 462 -32.62 10.54 -38.46
CA LYS A 462 -33.50 9.96 -39.48
C LYS A 462 -34.51 8.97 -38.91
N ILE A 463 -34.14 8.23 -37.85
CA ILE A 463 -35.08 7.37 -37.12
C ILE A 463 -36.12 8.23 -36.36
N ILE A 464 -35.66 9.29 -35.67
CA ILE A 464 -36.57 10.22 -34.98
C ILE A 464 -37.59 10.84 -35.93
N GLU A 465 -37.21 11.21 -37.17
CA GLU A 465 -38.12 11.77 -38.16
C GLU A 465 -39.26 10.82 -38.54
N LYS A 466 -39.06 9.49 -38.42
CA LYS A 466 -40.11 8.49 -38.69
C LYS A 466 -41.07 8.26 -37.50
N LEU A 467 -40.74 8.77 -36.31
CA LEU A 467 -41.55 8.61 -35.10
C LEU A 467 -42.59 9.74 -34.96
N ASP A 468 -43.76 9.45 -34.36
CA ASP A 468 -44.81 10.42 -34.09
C ASP A 468 -44.30 11.56 -33.18
N PRO A 469 -44.26 12.83 -33.67
CA PRO A 469 -43.79 13.97 -32.89
C PRO A 469 -44.66 14.29 -31.66
N ASN A 470 -45.92 13.84 -31.67
CA ASN A 470 -46.81 14.03 -30.52
C ASN A 470 -46.49 13.08 -29.36
N LYS A 471 -45.86 11.92 -29.65
CA LYS A 471 -45.56 10.88 -28.69
C LYS A 471 -44.08 10.85 -28.28
N TYR A 472 -43.17 11.24 -29.16
CA TYR A 472 -41.72 11.12 -28.95
C TYR A 472 -41.01 12.47 -28.93
N GLU A 473 -40.21 12.69 -27.87
CA GLU A 473 -39.30 13.82 -27.70
C GLU A 473 -37.85 13.35 -27.88
N ALA A 474 -37.08 14.02 -28.77
CA ALA A 474 -35.67 13.75 -28.94
C ALA A 474 -34.83 14.74 -28.13
N TRP A 475 -34.02 14.25 -27.20
CA TRP A 475 -32.99 15.00 -26.53
C TRP A 475 -31.64 14.70 -27.14
N TYR A 476 -30.90 15.74 -27.48
CA TYR A 476 -29.57 15.59 -28.06
C TYR A 476 -28.51 16.07 -27.10
N MET A 477 -27.60 15.16 -26.69
CA MET A 477 -26.48 15.44 -25.81
C MET A 477 -25.16 15.22 -26.58
N THR A 478 -24.31 16.24 -26.60
CA THR A 478 -23.00 16.18 -27.26
C THR A 478 -21.96 16.99 -26.52
N TYR A 479 -20.70 16.66 -26.74
CA TYR A 479 -19.57 17.43 -26.25
C TYR A 479 -19.07 18.45 -27.28
N PHE A 480 -19.15 18.10 -28.58
CA PHE A 480 -18.82 18.94 -29.73
C PHE A 480 -19.91 18.87 -30.79
N GLY A 481 -19.94 19.89 -31.63
CA GLY A 481 -20.93 20.03 -32.70
C GLY A 481 -22.25 20.63 -32.24
N GLU A 482 -23.06 20.97 -33.20
CA GLU A 482 -24.41 21.57 -33.02
C GLU A 482 -25.43 20.77 -33.82
N PRO A 483 -26.72 20.80 -33.44
CA PRO A 483 -27.78 20.15 -34.22
C PRO A 483 -27.84 20.70 -35.63
N LYS A 484 -27.91 19.84 -36.64
CA LYS A 484 -28.18 20.26 -38.00
C LYS A 484 -29.62 20.78 -38.13
N SER A 485 -29.88 21.68 -39.05
CA SER A 485 -31.20 22.35 -39.23
C SER A 485 -32.35 21.39 -39.42
N TRP A 486 -32.13 20.18 -39.91
CA TRP A 486 -33.13 19.16 -40.11
C TRP A 486 -33.29 18.18 -38.92
N TYR A 487 -32.49 18.31 -37.86
CA TYR A 487 -32.64 17.49 -36.66
C TYR A 487 -33.86 17.97 -35.87
N ARG A 488 -34.79 17.07 -35.60
CA ARG A 488 -35.91 17.31 -34.71
C ARG A 488 -35.48 17.16 -33.26
N VAL A 489 -34.99 18.25 -32.67
CA VAL A 489 -34.47 18.29 -31.31
C VAL A 489 -35.47 18.98 -30.39
N SER A 490 -35.94 18.29 -29.35
CA SER A 490 -36.79 18.86 -28.30
C SER A 490 -35.99 19.56 -27.22
N LYS A 491 -34.79 19.07 -26.95
CA LYS A 491 -33.83 19.66 -25.99
C LYS A 491 -32.40 19.40 -26.44
N PHE A 492 -31.59 20.46 -26.53
CA PHE A 492 -30.17 20.38 -26.83
C PHE A 492 -29.35 20.56 -25.58
N LEU A 493 -28.36 19.70 -25.38
CA LEU A 493 -27.48 19.61 -24.20
C LEU A 493 -26.01 19.58 -24.67
N LEU A 494 -25.35 20.71 -24.56
CA LEU A 494 -23.94 20.84 -24.94
C LEU A 494 -23.05 20.79 -23.71
N GLN A 495 -21.98 19.97 -23.74
CA GLN A 495 -20.96 19.88 -22.71
C GLN A 495 -21.51 19.70 -21.29
N VAL A 496 -22.45 18.74 -21.14
CA VAL A 496 -23.01 18.41 -19.82
C VAL A 496 -21.89 17.95 -18.88
N PRO A 497 -21.69 18.62 -17.73
CA PRO A 497 -20.73 18.14 -16.73
C PRO A 497 -21.07 16.73 -16.27
N TYR A 498 -20.03 15.93 -16.02
CA TYR A 498 -20.23 14.50 -15.70
C TYR A 498 -21.13 14.27 -14.48
N GLU A 499 -21.05 15.13 -13.48
CA GLU A 499 -21.89 15.10 -12.27
C GLU A 499 -23.40 15.26 -12.57
N LYS A 500 -23.72 15.87 -13.72
CA LYS A 500 -25.09 16.08 -14.17
C LYS A 500 -25.58 15.06 -15.19
N VAL A 501 -24.71 14.19 -15.67
CA VAL A 501 -25.05 13.18 -16.68
C VAL A 501 -26.13 12.22 -16.15
N ASN A 502 -26.03 11.80 -14.88
CA ASN A 502 -27.04 10.98 -14.22
C ASN A 502 -28.45 11.61 -14.27
N GLU A 503 -28.55 12.93 -14.08
CA GLU A 503 -29.85 13.65 -14.15
C GLU A 503 -30.42 13.60 -15.57
N VAL A 504 -29.59 13.72 -16.61
CA VAL A 504 -30.01 13.64 -18.00
C VAL A 504 -30.54 12.24 -18.34
N TYR A 505 -29.75 11.21 -17.99
CA TYR A 505 -30.17 9.82 -18.22
C TYR A 505 -31.47 9.51 -17.48
N ASN A 506 -31.63 9.97 -16.24
CA ASN A 506 -32.84 9.74 -15.45
C ASN A 506 -34.08 10.45 -16.01
N GLN A 507 -33.94 11.54 -16.78
CA GLN A 507 -35.03 12.23 -17.44
C GLN A 507 -35.40 11.60 -18.79
N CYS A 508 -34.57 10.71 -19.34
CA CYS A 508 -34.80 10.03 -20.61
C CYS A 508 -35.22 8.58 -20.40
N ASP A 509 -36.01 8.04 -21.32
CA ASP A 509 -36.56 6.68 -21.26
C ASP A 509 -35.71 5.69 -22.07
N ILE A 510 -35.30 6.10 -23.26
CA ILE A 510 -34.60 5.26 -24.23
C ILE A 510 -33.36 6.01 -24.72
N LEU A 511 -32.23 5.32 -24.75
CA LEU A 511 -31.03 5.74 -25.49
C LEU A 511 -31.09 5.13 -26.89
N LEU A 512 -31.03 5.97 -27.92
CA LEU A 512 -30.86 5.57 -29.31
C LEU A 512 -29.45 5.89 -29.76
N LYS A 513 -28.67 4.87 -30.12
CA LYS A 513 -27.25 5.05 -30.48
C LYS A 513 -26.90 4.31 -31.76
N SER A 514 -26.48 5.06 -32.76
CA SER A 514 -26.16 4.59 -34.13
C SER A 514 -24.67 4.46 -34.42
N SER A 515 -23.81 4.54 -33.40
CA SER A 515 -22.34 4.50 -33.57
C SER A 515 -21.87 3.25 -34.33
N LEU A 516 -20.99 3.47 -35.33
CA LEU A 516 -20.44 2.44 -36.19
C LEU A 516 -19.26 1.72 -35.55
N ILE A 517 -18.42 2.46 -34.85
CA ILE A 517 -17.21 1.97 -34.20
C ILE A 517 -17.17 2.51 -32.77
N GLU A 518 -16.99 1.63 -31.84
CA GLU A 518 -16.72 1.95 -30.44
C GLU A 518 -15.69 0.95 -29.90
N SER A 519 -14.82 1.40 -29.02
CA SER A 519 -13.90 0.50 -28.32
C SER A 519 -14.51 -0.07 -27.04
N PHE A 520 -15.30 0.76 -26.38
CA PHE A 520 -16.18 0.43 -25.26
C PHE A 520 -17.24 1.53 -25.17
N SER A 521 -18.49 1.19 -25.34
CA SER A 521 -19.56 2.18 -25.38
C SER A 521 -20.09 2.46 -23.96
N TYR A 522 -19.77 3.61 -23.37
CA TYR A 522 -20.26 4.00 -22.04
C TYR A 522 -21.77 4.33 -21.99
N PRO A 523 -22.33 5.07 -22.96
CA PRO A 523 -23.72 5.56 -22.88
C PRO A 523 -24.78 4.48 -22.66
N PRO A 524 -24.76 3.31 -23.33
CA PRO A 524 -25.72 2.25 -23.04
C PRO A 524 -25.57 1.68 -21.62
N LEU A 525 -24.36 1.58 -21.10
CA LEU A 525 -24.09 1.07 -19.76
C LEU A 525 -24.57 2.04 -18.69
N GLU A 526 -24.35 3.34 -18.89
CA GLU A 526 -24.84 4.43 -18.03
C GLU A 526 -26.36 4.52 -18.05
N MET A 527 -26.97 4.37 -19.23
CA MET A 527 -28.42 4.28 -19.35
C MET A 527 -29.01 3.08 -18.59
N MET A 528 -28.36 1.92 -18.68
CA MET A 528 -28.74 0.74 -17.91
C MET A 528 -28.60 0.97 -16.40
N ALA A 529 -27.53 1.63 -15.95
CA ALA A 529 -27.30 1.94 -14.54
C ALA A 529 -28.42 2.81 -13.95
N THR A 530 -29.02 3.68 -14.77
CA THR A 530 -30.18 4.49 -14.36
C THR A 530 -31.52 3.78 -14.53
N GLY A 531 -31.56 2.56 -15.04
CA GLY A 531 -32.78 1.78 -15.28
C GLY A 531 -33.53 2.14 -16.55
N GLY A 532 -32.87 2.83 -17.50
CA GLY A 532 -33.43 3.14 -18.84
C GLY A 532 -33.11 2.02 -19.84
N TYR A 533 -33.59 2.20 -21.06
CA TYR A 533 -33.48 1.21 -22.14
C TYR A 533 -32.54 1.67 -23.25
N SER A 534 -31.83 0.74 -23.87
CA SER A 534 -30.91 1.05 -24.96
C SER A 534 -31.32 0.33 -26.24
N ILE A 535 -31.40 1.10 -27.34
CA ILE A 535 -31.62 0.62 -28.72
C ILE A 535 -30.43 1.08 -29.54
N VAL A 536 -29.62 0.16 -30.04
CA VAL A 536 -28.28 0.48 -30.53
C VAL A 536 -27.92 -0.31 -31.79
N VAL A 537 -27.03 0.22 -32.62
CA VAL A 537 -26.36 -0.53 -33.68
C VAL A 537 -25.32 -1.44 -33.04
N LYS A 538 -25.30 -2.71 -33.42
CA LYS A 538 -24.27 -3.65 -32.98
C LYS A 538 -22.92 -3.26 -33.56
N ASN A 539 -21.89 -3.14 -32.72
CA ASN A 539 -20.51 -2.94 -33.09
C ASN A 539 -19.55 -3.69 -32.13
N ASP A 540 -18.28 -3.79 -32.50
CA ASP A 540 -17.31 -4.63 -31.80
C ASP A 540 -17.04 -4.20 -30.35
N GLY A 541 -17.15 -2.90 -30.05
CA GLY A 541 -16.92 -2.40 -28.69
C GLY A 541 -18.11 -2.56 -27.76
N ASN A 542 -19.35 -2.51 -28.31
CA ASN A 542 -20.53 -2.59 -27.46
C ASN A 542 -20.97 -4.02 -27.15
N ILE A 543 -20.64 -5.01 -28.00
CA ILE A 543 -20.86 -6.45 -27.71
C ILE A 543 -20.04 -6.98 -26.54
N GLU A 544 -19.10 -6.19 -26.00
CA GLU A 544 -18.35 -6.53 -24.78
C GLU A 544 -19.31 -6.84 -23.61
N TYR A 545 -20.48 -6.19 -23.57
CA TYR A 545 -21.46 -6.36 -22.49
C TYR A 545 -22.92 -6.30 -22.97
N LEU A 546 -23.20 -5.82 -24.21
CA LEU A 546 -24.55 -5.79 -24.76
C LEU A 546 -24.94 -7.12 -25.36
N LYS A 547 -26.16 -7.56 -25.06
CA LYS A 547 -26.76 -8.79 -25.59
C LYS A 547 -28.19 -8.51 -26.03
N ASP A 548 -28.44 -8.77 -27.32
CA ASP A 548 -29.76 -8.53 -27.92
C ASP A 548 -30.86 -9.31 -27.19
N GLU A 549 -32.00 -8.66 -27.01
CA GLU A 549 -33.18 -9.20 -26.31
C GLU A 549 -32.95 -9.53 -24.83
N GLU A 550 -31.70 -9.45 -24.31
CA GLU A 550 -31.41 -9.67 -22.90
C GLU A 550 -31.31 -8.37 -22.10
N ASN A 551 -30.42 -7.45 -22.49
CA ASN A 551 -30.17 -6.18 -21.78
C ASN A 551 -30.26 -4.94 -22.69
N CYS A 552 -30.36 -5.12 -24.02
CA CYS A 552 -30.56 -4.07 -25.02
C CYS A 552 -31.40 -4.61 -26.18
N LEU A 553 -31.72 -3.75 -27.16
CA LEU A 553 -32.23 -4.15 -28.45
C LEU A 553 -31.25 -3.70 -29.53
N PHE A 554 -30.76 -4.64 -30.35
CA PHE A 554 -30.01 -4.30 -31.55
C PHE A 554 -30.92 -4.06 -32.74
N TYR A 555 -30.59 -3.05 -33.54
CA TYR A 555 -31.16 -2.88 -34.87
C TYR A 555 -30.04 -2.93 -35.90
N GLU A 556 -30.41 -3.26 -37.14
CA GLU A 556 -29.49 -3.36 -38.26
C GLU A 556 -29.11 -1.97 -38.77
N ARG A 557 -27.80 -1.72 -38.90
CA ARG A 557 -27.26 -0.46 -39.44
C ARG A 557 -27.95 -0.08 -40.76
N GLY A 558 -28.38 1.17 -40.89
CA GLY A 558 -29.08 1.71 -42.07
C GLY A 558 -30.52 1.27 -42.19
N ASN A 559 -30.99 0.32 -41.41
CA ASN A 559 -32.39 -0.12 -41.42
C ASN A 559 -33.22 0.69 -40.41
N LEU A 560 -33.65 1.89 -40.85
CA LEU A 560 -34.38 2.82 -40.01
C LEU A 560 -35.72 2.24 -39.50
N ASP A 561 -36.40 1.44 -40.36
CA ASP A 561 -37.70 0.84 -40.03
C ASP A 561 -37.55 -0.23 -38.92
N SER A 562 -36.48 -1.01 -38.97
CA SER A 562 -36.14 -1.94 -37.88
C SER A 562 -35.97 -1.21 -36.54
N ALA A 563 -35.30 -0.07 -36.53
CA ALA A 563 -35.12 0.71 -35.30
C ALA A 563 -36.46 1.23 -34.75
N VAL A 564 -37.34 1.74 -35.64
CA VAL A 564 -38.70 2.17 -35.28
C VAL A 564 -39.52 1.00 -34.72
N GLU A 565 -39.46 -0.17 -35.36
CA GLU A 565 -40.13 -1.39 -34.88
C GLU A 565 -39.65 -1.79 -33.48
N LYS A 566 -38.36 -1.75 -33.23
CA LYS A 566 -37.77 -2.06 -31.89
C LYS A 566 -38.28 -1.07 -30.83
N ILE A 567 -38.35 0.24 -31.15
CA ILE A 567 -38.87 1.27 -30.23
C ILE A 567 -40.34 1.00 -29.92
N GLU A 568 -41.19 0.83 -30.95
CA GLU A 568 -42.63 0.59 -30.78
C GLU A 568 -42.91 -0.74 -30.05
N ARG A 569 -42.14 -1.79 -30.35
CA ARG A 569 -42.23 -3.09 -29.68
C ARG A 569 -41.88 -2.99 -28.20
N LEU A 570 -40.80 -2.25 -27.86
CA LEU A 570 -40.39 -2.03 -26.47
C LEU A 570 -41.54 -1.36 -25.67
N ILE A 571 -42.15 -0.33 -26.23
CA ILE A 571 -43.21 0.40 -25.55
C ILE A 571 -44.45 -0.45 -25.29
N LYS A 572 -44.78 -1.36 -26.22
CA LYS A 572 -45.99 -2.21 -26.14
C LYS A 572 -45.80 -3.51 -25.35
N ASN A 573 -44.56 -3.86 -24.96
CA ASN A 573 -44.27 -5.15 -24.37
C ASN A 573 -43.64 -5.06 -22.95
N GLU A 574 -44.50 -5.09 -21.96
CA GLU A 574 -44.09 -5.01 -20.54
C GLU A 574 -43.15 -6.14 -20.10
N LYS A 575 -43.32 -7.36 -20.66
CA LYS A 575 -42.42 -8.48 -20.35
C LYS A 575 -40.98 -8.21 -20.86
N LEU A 576 -40.91 -7.61 -22.05
CA LEU A 576 -39.61 -7.20 -22.63
C LEU A 576 -38.99 -6.08 -21.79
N GLN A 577 -39.78 -5.06 -21.40
CA GLN A 577 -39.32 -3.97 -20.54
C GLN A 577 -38.74 -4.52 -19.22
N LYS A 578 -39.47 -5.42 -18.56
CA LYS A 578 -39.03 -6.02 -17.31
C LYS A 578 -37.69 -6.76 -17.49
N ARG A 579 -37.59 -7.59 -18.52
CA ARG A 579 -36.36 -8.36 -18.81
C ARG A 579 -35.14 -7.46 -19.09
N LEU A 580 -35.30 -6.45 -19.96
CA LEU A 580 -34.23 -5.52 -20.31
C LEU A 580 -33.80 -4.68 -19.10
N TYR A 581 -34.75 -4.23 -18.28
CA TYR A 581 -34.46 -3.51 -17.04
C TYR A 581 -33.65 -4.36 -16.05
N GLU A 582 -34.15 -5.55 -15.69
CA GLU A 582 -33.50 -6.41 -14.70
C GLU A 582 -32.08 -6.84 -15.13
N ASN A 583 -31.94 -7.21 -16.41
CA ASN A 583 -30.64 -7.59 -16.95
C ASN A 583 -29.72 -6.39 -17.18
N GLY A 584 -30.27 -5.23 -17.55
CA GLY A 584 -29.51 -3.99 -17.69
C GLY A 584 -28.87 -3.56 -16.36
N ILE A 585 -29.67 -3.51 -15.31
CA ILE A 585 -29.21 -3.19 -13.95
C ILE A 585 -28.13 -4.19 -13.49
N ARG A 586 -28.37 -5.49 -13.71
CA ARG A 586 -27.38 -6.53 -13.36
C ARG A 586 -26.08 -6.32 -14.12
N THR A 587 -26.15 -6.06 -15.43
CA THR A 587 -24.96 -5.80 -16.26
C THR A 587 -24.19 -4.58 -15.76
N ALA A 588 -24.87 -3.49 -15.40
CA ALA A 588 -24.25 -2.30 -14.85
C ALA A 588 -23.54 -2.58 -13.50
N LYS A 589 -24.17 -3.33 -12.60
CA LYS A 589 -23.59 -3.72 -11.31
C LYS A 589 -22.37 -4.67 -11.48
N GLU A 590 -22.43 -5.60 -12.42
CA GLU A 590 -21.29 -6.46 -12.74
C GLU A 590 -20.09 -5.69 -13.30
N ARG A 591 -20.36 -4.53 -13.92
CA ARG A 591 -19.36 -3.63 -14.49
C ARG A 591 -18.97 -2.46 -13.57
N ASP A 592 -19.22 -2.56 -12.27
CA ASP A 592 -18.65 -1.61 -11.31
C ASP A 592 -17.12 -1.68 -11.33
N TRP A 593 -16.46 -0.52 -11.34
CA TRP A 593 -15.00 -0.41 -11.25
C TRP A 593 -14.40 -1.18 -10.07
N LYS A 594 -15.12 -1.26 -8.95
CA LYS A 594 -14.70 -2.00 -7.77
C LYS A 594 -14.41 -3.48 -8.06
N ASN A 595 -15.17 -4.07 -8.99
CA ASN A 595 -15.00 -5.47 -9.41
C ASN A 595 -13.72 -5.72 -10.24
N PHE A 596 -13.12 -4.67 -10.78
CA PHE A 596 -11.95 -4.76 -11.65
C PHE A 596 -10.66 -4.20 -11.04
N LYS A 597 -10.76 -3.50 -9.89
CA LYS A 597 -9.62 -2.86 -9.23
C LYS A 597 -8.40 -3.78 -9.12
N ASP A 598 -8.55 -4.95 -8.50
CA ASP A 598 -7.44 -5.90 -8.29
C ASP A 598 -6.82 -6.39 -9.60
N LYS A 599 -7.65 -6.59 -10.63
CA LYS A 599 -7.17 -7.01 -11.96
C LYS A 599 -6.36 -5.91 -12.62
N ILE A 600 -6.83 -4.67 -12.53
CA ILE A 600 -6.13 -3.49 -13.06
C ILE A 600 -4.80 -3.29 -12.34
N LEU A 601 -4.78 -3.29 -11.01
CA LEU A 601 -3.57 -3.11 -10.21
C LEU A 601 -2.48 -4.14 -10.52
N LYS A 602 -2.85 -5.38 -10.83
CA LYS A 602 -1.89 -6.43 -11.24
C LYS A 602 -1.14 -6.11 -12.53
N LEU A 603 -1.67 -5.28 -13.41
CA LEU A 603 -1.02 -4.88 -14.65
C LEU A 603 0.17 -3.94 -14.41
N TYR A 604 0.14 -3.20 -13.32
CA TYR A 604 1.16 -2.22 -12.92
C TYR A 604 2.20 -2.78 -11.91
N LYS A 605 2.09 -4.04 -11.53
CA LYS A 605 3.05 -4.71 -10.62
C LYS A 605 4.38 -5.09 -11.29
#